data_ec10ea35a9d0c1788fbe447a4b719f73
#
_entry.id   ec10ea35a9d0c1788fbe447a4b719f73
#
_cell.length_a   1.000
_cell.length_b   1.000
_cell.length_c   1.000
_cell.angle_alpha   90.00
_cell.angle_beta   90.00
_cell.angle_gamma   90.00
#
_symmetry.space_group_name_H-M   'P 1'
#
loop_
_entity.id
_entity.type
_entity.pdbx_description
1 polymer ?
#
loop_
_entity_poly.entity_id
_entity_poly.type
_entity_poly.pdbx_seq_one_letter_code
_entity_poly.pdbx_strand_id
1 'polypeptide(L)'
;MTYEIVIPVIVSFAISALLGPIVIPFLRRLKVGQTERKELESHLKKNGTPTMGGLMILASIIITSVFYVKDYPKIVPILFMTVGFGVIGFLDDYLKVVLRRSDGLLAWQKMLCQIVVTTVFAVYMGCYSDVPLTMLIPFSGGKYLDLGWGAFPVLYLAVIGTVNGTNFTDGLDGLASSVTIMVATFFSVVAIGTNAGIAPITCAVVGALLGFLLFNVYPASVFMGDTGSLALGGFVVSAAYMMQMPLFIVIVGLIYLVEVLSVIIQVTYFKKTGGKRIFKMAPIHHHFELCGWSETRVVAVFSIITAILCLVAYLGL
;
A
#
# COMPACT_ATOMS: atom_id res chain seq x y z
N MET A 1 -8.69 -18.37 18.27
CA MET A 1 -7.37 -18.01 17.72
C MET A 1 -7.13 -18.58 16.31
N THR A 2 -7.17 -19.88 16.04
CA THR A 2 -6.91 -20.40 14.68
C THR A 2 -7.94 -19.93 13.64
N TYR A 3 -9.23 -19.88 14.01
CA TYR A 3 -10.30 -19.44 13.10
C TYR A 3 -10.24 -17.94 12.74
N GLU A 4 -9.72 -17.11 13.65
CA GLU A 4 -9.62 -15.65 13.46
C GLU A 4 -8.45 -15.24 12.58
N ILE A 5 -7.54 -16.16 12.32
CA ILE A 5 -6.34 -15.96 11.49
C ILE A 5 -6.52 -16.64 10.15
N VAL A 6 -6.82 -17.94 10.16
CA VAL A 6 -6.83 -18.76 8.94
C VAL A 6 -8.04 -18.44 8.06
N ILE A 7 -9.22 -18.27 8.67
CA ILE A 7 -10.45 -18.00 7.90
C ILE A 7 -10.38 -16.66 7.15
N PRO A 8 -9.96 -15.50 7.75
CA PRO A 8 -9.82 -14.26 7.00
C PRO A 8 -8.88 -14.38 5.81
N VAL A 9 -7.74 -15.10 5.95
CA VAL A 9 -6.81 -15.31 4.82
C VAL A 9 -7.48 -16.11 3.71
N ILE A 10 -8.10 -17.25 4.04
CA ILE A 10 -8.70 -18.14 3.03
C ILE A 10 -9.90 -17.47 2.35
N VAL A 11 -10.78 -16.84 3.12
CA VAL A 11 -11.99 -16.21 2.59
C VAL A 11 -11.61 -15.03 1.68
N SER A 12 -10.72 -14.17 2.14
CA SER A 12 -10.27 -13.01 1.35
C SER A 12 -9.51 -13.44 0.09
N PHE A 13 -8.66 -14.46 0.18
CA PHE A 13 -8.00 -15.07 -0.97
C PHE A 13 -9.03 -15.61 -1.98
N ALA A 14 -9.99 -16.39 -1.51
CA ALA A 14 -11.01 -16.99 -2.37
C ALA A 14 -11.86 -15.91 -3.07
N ILE A 15 -12.27 -14.86 -2.35
CA ILE A 15 -13.03 -13.75 -2.93
C ILE A 15 -12.20 -13.07 -4.02
N SER A 16 -10.94 -12.72 -3.74
CA SER A 16 -10.05 -12.05 -4.70
C SER A 16 -9.81 -12.91 -5.95
N ALA A 17 -9.54 -14.20 -5.76
CA ALA A 17 -9.31 -15.14 -6.84
C ALA A 17 -10.57 -15.34 -7.71
N LEU A 18 -11.77 -15.44 -7.09
CA LEU A 18 -13.04 -15.60 -7.81
C LEU A 18 -13.46 -14.32 -8.53
N LEU A 19 -13.11 -13.14 -8.02
CA LEU A 19 -13.39 -11.87 -8.68
C LEU A 19 -12.55 -11.66 -9.95
N GLY A 20 -11.34 -12.24 -10.04
CA GLY A 20 -10.45 -12.08 -11.19
C GLY A 20 -11.11 -12.39 -12.52
N PRO A 21 -11.65 -13.60 -12.74
CA PRO A 21 -12.34 -13.98 -13.99
C PRO A 21 -13.55 -13.10 -14.35
N ILE A 22 -14.13 -12.39 -13.40
CA ILE A 22 -15.29 -11.51 -13.58
C ILE A 22 -14.84 -10.08 -13.87
N VAL A 23 -13.99 -9.55 -13.00
CA VAL A 23 -13.57 -8.13 -13.03
C VAL A 23 -12.61 -7.85 -14.20
N ILE A 24 -11.65 -8.74 -14.48
CA ILE A 24 -10.67 -8.51 -15.54
C ILE A 24 -11.32 -8.37 -16.93
N PRO A 25 -12.23 -9.27 -17.37
CA PRO A 25 -12.93 -9.10 -18.65
C PRO A 25 -13.82 -7.84 -18.67
N PHE A 26 -14.45 -7.48 -17.53
CA PHE A 26 -15.24 -6.26 -17.42
C PHE A 26 -14.38 -5.01 -17.63
N LEU A 27 -13.22 -4.93 -16.94
CA LEU A 27 -12.28 -3.82 -17.10
C LEU A 27 -11.72 -3.74 -18.54
N ARG A 28 -11.43 -4.88 -19.17
CA ARG A 28 -11.00 -4.91 -20.57
C ARG A 28 -12.06 -4.35 -21.53
N ARG A 29 -13.34 -4.68 -21.32
CA ARG A 29 -14.47 -4.16 -22.13
C ARG A 29 -14.62 -2.64 -22.01
N LEU A 30 -14.35 -2.08 -20.84
CA LEU A 30 -14.35 -0.62 -20.63
C LEU A 30 -13.14 0.05 -21.29
N LYS A 31 -12.23 -0.69 -21.95
CA LYS A 31 -10.96 -0.19 -22.51
C LYS A 31 -10.13 0.57 -21.48
N VAL A 32 -10.13 0.06 -20.25
CA VAL A 32 -9.45 0.59 -19.07
C VAL A 32 -7.97 0.20 -19.15
N GLY A 33 -7.26 0.59 -20.21
CA GLY A 33 -5.83 0.33 -20.36
C GLY A 33 -4.99 1.58 -20.14
N GLN A 34 -3.89 1.45 -19.41
CA GLN A 34 -2.91 2.53 -19.32
C GLN A 34 -2.15 2.67 -20.64
N THR A 35 -1.86 3.93 -21.02
CA THR A 35 -0.91 4.23 -22.09
C THR A 35 0.46 4.32 -21.44
N GLU A 36 1.29 3.30 -21.64
CA GLU A 36 2.63 3.23 -21.05
C GLU A 36 3.58 4.29 -21.61
N ARG A 37 4.55 4.70 -20.79
CA ARG A 37 5.59 5.65 -21.21
C ARG A 37 6.52 4.99 -22.22
N LYS A 38 6.79 5.68 -23.33
CA LYS A 38 7.62 5.20 -24.46
C LYS A 38 9.10 4.95 -24.12
N GLU A 39 9.54 5.30 -22.92
CA GLU A 39 10.96 5.29 -22.52
C GLU A 39 11.49 3.90 -22.13
N LEU A 40 10.62 2.91 -21.88
CA LEU A 40 10.97 1.53 -21.55
C LEU A 40 10.32 0.58 -22.53
N GLU A 41 11.10 -0.05 -23.42
CA GLU A 41 10.61 -1.01 -24.43
C GLU A 41 9.87 -2.21 -23.81
N SER A 42 10.26 -2.63 -22.58
CA SER A 42 9.60 -3.69 -21.84
C SER A 42 8.14 -3.34 -21.50
N HIS A 43 7.84 -2.08 -21.28
CA HIS A 43 6.51 -1.60 -20.92
C HIS A 43 5.58 -1.47 -22.14
N LEU A 44 6.12 -1.32 -23.35
CA LEU A 44 5.30 -1.28 -24.57
C LEU A 44 4.50 -2.59 -24.79
N LYS A 45 5.01 -3.72 -24.30
CA LYS A 45 4.33 -5.02 -24.37
C LYS A 45 3.13 -5.11 -23.41
N LYS A 46 3.03 -4.20 -22.43
CA LYS A 46 1.95 -4.14 -21.44
C LYS A 46 0.74 -3.31 -21.89
N ASN A 47 0.83 -2.68 -23.06
CA ASN A 47 -0.29 -1.94 -23.65
C ASN A 47 -1.54 -2.80 -23.78
N GLY A 48 -2.64 -2.35 -23.18
CA GLY A 48 -3.92 -3.08 -23.19
C GLY A 48 -4.19 -3.92 -21.95
N THR A 49 -3.24 -4.05 -21.02
CA THR A 49 -3.51 -4.62 -19.69
C THR A 49 -4.41 -3.67 -18.91
N PRO A 50 -5.59 -4.14 -18.41
CA PRO A 50 -6.50 -3.27 -17.67
C PRO A 50 -5.90 -2.87 -16.31
N THR A 51 -6.22 -1.67 -15.86
CA THR A 51 -5.94 -1.16 -14.50
C THR A 51 -7.19 -1.21 -13.64
N MET A 52 -7.14 -0.67 -12.41
CA MET A 52 -8.20 -0.69 -11.40
C MET A 52 -8.45 -2.08 -10.75
N GLY A 53 -7.48 -2.99 -10.82
CA GLY A 53 -7.55 -4.28 -10.12
C GLY A 53 -7.63 -4.15 -8.60
N GLY A 54 -7.29 -2.99 -8.06
CA GLY A 54 -7.49 -2.62 -6.65
C GLY A 54 -8.93 -2.80 -6.15
N LEU A 55 -9.92 -2.75 -7.05
CA LEU A 55 -11.32 -3.05 -6.71
C LEU A 55 -11.50 -4.49 -6.19
N MET A 56 -10.76 -5.45 -6.75
CA MET A 56 -10.79 -6.84 -6.29
C MET A 56 -10.23 -6.95 -4.87
N ILE A 57 -9.12 -6.26 -4.62
CA ILE A 57 -8.46 -6.20 -3.32
C ILE A 57 -9.39 -5.59 -2.28
N LEU A 58 -9.93 -4.39 -2.56
CA LEU A 58 -10.84 -3.69 -1.66
C LEU A 58 -12.11 -4.49 -1.34
N ALA A 59 -12.76 -5.05 -2.36
CA ALA A 59 -13.95 -5.88 -2.16
C ALA A 59 -13.65 -7.07 -1.25
N SER A 60 -12.51 -7.76 -1.47
CA SER A 60 -12.10 -8.91 -0.66
C SER A 60 -11.84 -8.52 0.79
N ILE A 61 -11.14 -7.41 1.02
CA ILE A 61 -10.85 -6.90 2.36
C ILE A 61 -12.15 -6.51 3.08
N ILE A 62 -13.01 -5.71 2.43
CA ILE A 62 -14.25 -5.20 3.02
C ILE A 62 -15.17 -6.37 3.39
N ILE A 63 -15.48 -7.26 2.43
CA ILE A 63 -16.40 -8.37 2.63
C ILE A 63 -15.90 -9.26 3.76
N THR A 64 -14.60 -9.60 3.77
CA THR A 64 -14.04 -10.44 4.82
C THR A 64 -14.04 -9.74 6.19
N SER A 65 -13.62 -8.48 6.25
CA SER A 65 -13.43 -7.77 7.53
C SER A 65 -14.76 -7.40 8.21
N VAL A 66 -15.84 -7.13 7.45
CA VAL A 66 -17.14 -6.76 8.02
C VAL A 66 -17.68 -7.83 8.97
N PHE A 67 -17.42 -9.11 8.73
CA PHE A 67 -17.84 -10.20 9.62
C PHE A 67 -17.18 -10.16 11.00
N TYR A 68 -16.04 -9.47 11.12
CA TYR A 68 -15.24 -9.39 12.34
C TYR A 68 -15.40 -8.06 13.10
N VAL A 69 -16.06 -7.04 12.51
CA VAL A 69 -16.17 -5.70 13.10
C VAL A 69 -16.79 -5.71 14.49
N LYS A 70 -17.81 -6.57 14.71
CA LYS A 70 -18.51 -6.66 16.00
C LYS A 70 -17.59 -7.11 17.13
N ASP A 71 -16.75 -8.09 16.87
CA ASP A 71 -15.87 -8.71 17.87
C ASP A 71 -14.51 -7.98 17.96
N TYR A 72 -14.14 -7.26 16.88
CA TYR A 72 -12.87 -6.55 16.72
C TYR A 72 -13.08 -5.10 16.25
N PRO A 73 -13.64 -4.20 17.10
CA PRO A 73 -13.99 -2.83 16.69
C PRO A 73 -12.78 -1.99 16.22
N LYS A 74 -11.56 -2.34 16.63
CA LYS A 74 -10.32 -1.71 16.14
C LYS A 74 -10.06 -1.90 14.64
N ILE A 75 -10.81 -2.79 13.98
CA ILE A 75 -10.79 -2.93 12.51
C ILE A 75 -11.41 -1.72 11.81
N VAL A 76 -12.39 -1.05 12.42
CA VAL A 76 -13.14 0.05 11.80
C VAL A 76 -12.26 1.20 11.32
N PRO A 77 -11.37 1.79 12.14
CA PRO A 77 -10.49 2.86 11.67
C PRO A 77 -9.50 2.41 10.59
N ILE A 78 -9.08 1.14 10.60
CA ILE A 78 -8.21 0.59 9.56
C ILE A 78 -9.00 0.44 8.25
N LEU A 79 -10.23 -0.09 8.31
CA LEU A 79 -11.12 -0.14 7.14
C LEU A 79 -11.42 1.25 6.59
N PHE A 80 -11.69 2.23 7.47
CA PHE A 80 -11.92 3.61 7.05
C PHE A 80 -10.72 4.17 6.26
N MET A 81 -9.50 4.00 6.75
CA MET A 81 -8.30 4.45 6.05
C MET A 81 -8.09 3.69 4.74
N THR A 82 -8.23 2.36 4.74
CA THR A 82 -8.07 1.53 3.55
C THR A 82 -9.07 1.92 2.46
N VAL A 83 -10.34 2.05 2.82
CA VAL A 83 -11.41 2.40 1.87
C VAL A 83 -11.32 3.86 1.47
N GLY A 84 -11.07 4.77 2.40
CA GLY A 84 -10.95 6.20 2.13
C GLY A 84 -9.84 6.52 1.11
N PHE A 85 -8.67 5.93 1.30
CA PHE A 85 -7.58 6.06 0.32
C PHE A 85 -7.87 5.30 -0.98
N GLY A 86 -8.54 4.16 -0.90
CA GLY A 86 -9.03 3.43 -2.07
C GLY A 86 -10.02 4.23 -2.91
N VAL A 87 -10.91 4.99 -2.29
CA VAL A 87 -11.84 5.90 -2.98
C VAL A 87 -11.08 7.03 -3.69
N ILE A 88 -10.05 7.62 -3.05
CA ILE A 88 -9.21 8.63 -3.71
C ILE A 88 -8.56 8.02 -4.96
N GLY A 89 -7.98 6.84 -4.85
CA GLY A 89 -7.37 6.14 -5.97
C GLY A 89 -8.38 5.78 -7.06
N PHE A 90 -9.56 5.32 -6.66
CA PHE A 90 -10.63 5.02 -7.60
C PHE A 90 -11.06 6.25 -8.40
N LEU A 91 -11.20 7.40 -7.76
CA LEU A 91 -11.54 8.65 -8.45
C LEU A 91 -10.44 9.05 -9.44
N ASP A 92 -9.18 8.90 -9.05
CA ASP A 92 -8.03 9.18 -9.92
C ASP A 92 -8.01 8.26 -11.15
N ASP A 93 -8.11 6.95 -10.93
CA ASP A 93 -8.17 5.94 -11.99
C ASP A 93 -9.40 6.15 -12.91
N TYR A 94 -10.57 6.44 -12.32
CA TYR A 94 -11.80 6.68 -13.08
C TYR A 94 -11.68 7.88 -14.01
N LEU A 95 -11.10 8.98 -13.52
CA LEU A 95 -10.87 10.19 -14.34
C LEU A 95 -9.91 9.89 -15.49
N LYS A 96 -8.82 9.18 -15.23
CA LYS A 96 -7.82 8.82 -16.25
C LYS A 96 -8.39 7.90 -17.32
N VAL A 97 -9.11 6.89 -16.90
CA VAL A 97 -9.47 5.75 -17.74
C VAL A 97 -10.84 5.90 -18.38
N VAL A 98 -11.88 6.17 -17.57
CA VAL A 98 -13.26 6.25 -18.06
C VAL A 98 -13.52 7.59 -18.73
N LEU A 99 -13.05 8.68 -18.13
CA LEU A 99 -13.18 10.03 -18.71
C LEU A 99 -12.03 10.39 -19.66
N ARG A 100 -11.03 9.50 -19.82
CA ARG A 100 -9.87 9.65 -20.73
C ARG A 100 -9.12 10.98 -20.54
N ARG A 101 -9.00 11.42 -19.28
CA ARG A 101 -8.19 12.57 -18.93
C ARG A 101 -6.75 12.15 -18.72
N SER A 102 -5.79 12.85 -19.32
CA SER A 102 -4.35 12.54 -19.22
C SER A 102 -3.82 12.59 -17.77
N ASP A 103 -4.38 13.45 -16.94
CA ASP A 103 -3.77 13.79 -15.65
C ASP A 103 -4.54 13.27 -14.42
N GLY A 104 -5.73 12.66 -14.61
CA GLY A 104 -6.55 12.19 -13.47
C GLY A 104 -6.92 13.34 -12.52
N LEU A 105 -6.73 13.12 -11.21
CA LEU A 105 -6.77 14.19 -10.21
C LEU A 105 -5.50 15.03 -10.29
N LEU A 106 -5.62 16.35 -10.23
CA LEU A 106 -4.46 17.22 -10.10
C LEU A 106 -3.73 16.92 -8.78
N ALA A 107 -2.39 17.06 -8.77
CA ALA A 107 -1.56 16.73 -7.62
C ALA A 107 -2.05 17.37 -6.31
N TRP A 108 -2.48 18.66 -6.37
CA TRP A 108 -3.02 19.35 -5.20
C TRP A 108 -4.38 18.81 -4.75
N GLN A 109 -5.25 18.36 -5.69
CA GLN A 109 -6.55 17.76 -5.37
C GLN A 109 -6.36 16.40 -4.68
N LYS A 110 -5.45 15.57 -5.22
CA LYS A 110 -5.09 14.29 -4.62
C LYS A 110 -4.54 14.48 -3.21
N MET A 111 -3.63 15.44 -3.03
CA MET A 111 -3.08 15.80 -1.71
C MET A 111 -4.16 16.31 -0.75
N LEU A 112 -5.07 17.17 -1.19
CA LEU A 112 -6.16 17.67 -0.36
C LEU A 112 -7.06 16.53 0.13
N CYS A 113 -7.46 15.62 -0.75
CA CYS A 113 -8.26 14.44 -0.38
C CYS A 113 -7.50 13.55 0.63
N GLN A 114 -6.20 13.32 0.44
CA GLN A 114 -5.37 12.58 1.39
C GLN A 114 -5.33 13.26 2.76
N ILE A 115 -5.19 14.59 2.80
CA ILE A 115 -5.21 15.37 4.05
C ILE A 115 -6.56 15.24 4.74
N VAL A 116 -7.68 15.32 4.01
CA VAL A 116 -9.03 15.19 4.58
C VAL A 116 -9.22 13.83 5.24
N VAL A 117 -8.90 12.72 4.55
CA VAL A 117 -9.00 11.37 5.12
C VAL A 117 -8.08 11.22 6.34
N THR A 118 -6.85 11.75 6.25
CA THR A 118 -5.91 11.75 7.38
C THR A 118 -6.44 12.53 8.57
N THR A 119 -7.08 13.68 8.33
CA THR A 119 -7.64 14.53 9.42
C THR A 119 -8.74 13.78 10.17
N VAL A 120 -9.64 13.09 9.46
CA VAL A 120 -10.69 12.29 10.11
C VAL A 120 -10.07 11.19 10.99
N PHE A 121 -9.04 10.52 10.49
CA PHE A 121 -8.32 9.52 11.28
C PHE A 121 -7.57 10.14 12.46
N ALA A 122 -6.94 11.31 12.30
CA ALA A 122 -6.25 12.03 13.36
C ALA A 122 -7.23 12.46 14.48
N VAL A 123 -8.41 12.96 14.12
CA VAL A 123 -9.48 13.30 15.08
C VAL A 123 -9.96 12.04 15.81
N TYR A 124 -10.16 10.93 15.07
CA TYR A 124 -10.51 9.67 15.70
C TYR A 124 -9.45 9.23 16.72
N MET A 125 -8.17 9.23 16.35
CA MET A 125 -7.08 8.84 17.24
C MET A 125 -6.94 9.75 18.47
N GLY A 126 -7.16 11.05 18.29
CA GLY A 126 -7.02 12.02 19.38
C GLY A 126 -8.21 12.13 20.34
N CYS A 127 -9.42 11.82 19.86
CA CYS A 127 -10.66 12.11 20.60
C CYS A 127 -11.51 10.89 20.95
N TYR A 128 -11.40 9.81 20.18
CA TYR A 128 -12.31 8.67 20.26
C TYR A 128 -11.61 7.33 20.45
N SER A 129 -10.33 7.24 20.17
CA SER A 129 -9.56 5.99 20.27
C SER A 129 -9.05 5.76 21.69
N ASP A 130 -9.18 4.52 22.17
CA ASP A 130 -8.51 4.06 23.40
C ASP A 130 -7.00 3.81 23.19
N VAL A 131 -6.53 3.84 21.93
CA VAL A 131 -5.12 3.65 21.58
C VAL A 131 -4.41 4.99 21.62
N PRO A 132 -3.44 5.21 22.53
CA PRO A 132 -2.72 6.47 22.60
C PRO A 132 -1.82 6.69 21.37
N LEU A 133 -1.54 7.96 21.06
CA LEU A 133 -0.63 8.36 19.97
C LEU A 133 0.85 8.21 20.34
N THR A 134 1.18 7.42 21.36
CA THR A 134 2.55 7.04 21.68
C THR A 134 3.08 6.05 20.67
N MET A 135 4.39 6.00 20.49
CA MET A 135 5.06 5.23 19.45
C MET A 135 6.09 4.29 20.07
N LEU A 136 5.92 2.99 19.88
CA LEU A 136 6.92 2.01 20.30
C LEU A 136 8.23 2.27 19.55
N ILE A 137 9.33 2.46 20.31
CA ILE A 137 10.66 2.68 19.72
C ILE A 137 11.28 1.32 19.40
N PRO A 138 11.62 1.03 18.12
CA PRO A 138 12.28 -0.22 17.77
C PRO A 138 13.58 -0.43 18.56
N PHE A 139 13.85 -1.66 18.96
CA PHE A 139 15.08 -2.08 19.70
C PHE A 139 15.28 -1.41 21.07
N SER A 140 14.23 -0.83 21.65
CA SER A 140 14.35 -0.11 22.92
C SER A 140 13.99 -0.96 24.16
N GLY A 141 13.60 -2.22 23.95
CA GLY A 141 13.08 -3.08 25.02
C GLY A 141 11.72 -2.63 25.54
N GLY A 142 10.83 -2.21 24.63
CA GLY A 142 9.43 -1.86 24.95
C GLY A 142 9.20 -0.43 25.39
N LYS A 143 10.12 0.51 25.14
CA LYS A 143 9.95 1.93 25.46
C LYS A 143 9.08 2.63 24.42
N TYR A 144 8.21 3.54 24.89
CA TYR A 144 7.35 4.35 24.05
C TYR A 144 7.83 5.79 24.01
N LEU A 145 7.79 6.39 22.81
CA LEU A 145 7.99 7.82 22.58
C LEU A 145 6.63 8.52 22.65
N ASP A 146 6.51 9.49 23.56
CA ASP A 146 5.36 10.39 23.61
C ASP A 146 5.78 11.78 23.12
N LEU A 147 5.17 12.22 22.04
CA LEU A 147 5.42 13.53 21.44
C LEU A 147 4.33 14.54 21.78
N GLY A 148 3.33 14.16 22.59
CA GLY A 148 2.18 14.99 22.86
C GLY A 148 1.52 15.46 21.55
N TRP A 149 1.26 16.77 21.43
CA TRP A 149 0.70 17.38 20.21
C TRP A 149 1.59 17.21 18.96
N GLY A 150 2.90 16.99 19.14
CA GLY A 150 3.84 16.71 18.05
C GLY A 150 3.59 15.37 17.34
N ALA A 151 2.79 14.47 17.94
CA ALA A 151 2.40 13.23 17.30
C ALA A 151 1.53 13.44 16.04
N PHE A 152 0.72 14.51 15.99
CA PHE A 152 -0.12 14.81 14.83
C PHE A 152 0.68 15.15 13.55
N PRO A 153 1.63 16.09 13.56
CA PRO A 153 2.49 16.31 12.39
C PRO A 153 3.20 15.05 11.92
N VAL A 154 3.67 14.21 12.85
CA VAL A 154 4.31 12.93 12.52
C VAL A 154 3.31 11.96 11.87
N LEU A 155 2.06 11.93 12.35
CA LEU A 155 0.99 11.15 11.76
C LEU A 155 0.73 11.56 10.30
N TYR A 156 0.60 12.86 10.01
CA TYR A 156 0.42 13.34 8.63
C TYR A 156 1.60 12.97 7.74
N LEU A 157 2.83 13.14 8.23
CA LEU A 157 4.03 12.77 7.48
C LEU A 157 4.07 11.26 7.19
N ALA A 158 3.77 10.43 8.19
CA ALA A 158 3.74 8.98 8.04
C ALA A 158 2.65 8.53 7.04
N VAL A 159 1.43 9.11 7.14
CA VAL A 159 0.34 8.78 6.21
C VAL A 159 0.70 9.18 4.78
N ILE A 160 1.05 10.44 4.56
CA ILE A 160 1.35 10.96 3.22
C ILE A 160 2.57 10.24 2.62
N GLY A 161 3.61 10.02 3.43
CA GLY A 161 4.80 9.29 2.99
C GLY A 161 4.51 7.84 2.60
N THR A 162 3.78 7.11 3.46
CA THR A 162 3.47 5.69 3.21
C THR A 162 2.52 5.53 2.04
N VAL A 163 1.44 6.31 1.97
CA VAL A 163 0.43 6.21 0.91
C VAL A 163 1.02 6.52 -0.46
N ASN A 164 1.82 7.57 -0.57
CA ASN A 164 2.48 7.87 -1.84
C ASN A 164 3.66 6.90 -2.12
N GLY A 165 4.33 6.40 -1.08
CA GLY A 165 5.36 5.38 -1.22
C GLY A 165 4.82 4.07 -1.79
N THR A 166 3.68 3.57 -1.28
CA THR A 166 3.02 2.40 -1.84
C THR A 166 2.54 2.62 -3.27
N ASN A 167 2.06 3.83 -3.58
CA ASN A 167 1.64 4.19 -4.93
C ASN A 167 2.83 4.20 -5.91
N PHE A 168 3.99 4.75 -5.53
CA PHE A 168 5.20 4.67 -6.35
C PHE A 168 5.77 3.26 -6.47
N THR A 169 5.51 2.38 -5.50
CA THR A 169 5.95 0.98 -5.55
C THR A 169 5.13 0.16 -6.56
N ASP A 170 3.94 0.61 -6.98
CA ASP A 170 3.08 -0.07 -7.98
C ASP A 170 3.53 0.23 -9.43
N GLY A 171 4.82 0.20 -9.69
CA GLY A 171 5.38 0.44 -11.02
C GLY A 171 5.77 -0.81 -11.80
N LEU A 172 5.85 -1.98 -11.15
CA LEU A 172 6.21 -3.26 -11.76
C LEU A 172 5.19 -4.35 -11.38
N ASP A 173 5.01 -5.33 -12.29
CA ASP A 173 4.06 -6.43 -12.10
C ASP A 173 4.37 -7.21 -10.82
N GLY A 174 3.43 -7.17 -9.86
CA GLY A 174 3.52 -7.86 -8.59
C GLY A 174 4.40 -7.19 -7.52
N LEU A 175 5.07 -6.06 -7.80
CA LEU A 175 5.98 -5.43 -6.84
C LEU A 175 5.25 -4.94 -5.59
N ALA A 176 4.25 -4.05 -5.76
CA ALA A 176 3.48 -3.52 -4.63
C ALA A 176 2.74 -4.63 -3.87
N SER A 177 2.19 -5.60 -4.59
CA SER A 177 1.51 -6.76 -4.00
C SER A 177 2.46 -7.58 -3.13
N SER A 178 3.64 -7.96 -3.64
CA SER A 178 4.60 -8.81 -2.93
C SER A 178 5.18 -8.13 -1.71
N VAL A 179 5.60 -6.87 -1.84
CA VAL A 179 6.12 -6.07 -0.71
C VAL A 179 5.04 -5.92 0.37
N THR A 180 3.80 -5.59 -0.02
CA THR A 180 2.73 -5.38 0.97
C THR A 180 2.27 -6.68 1.63
N ILE A 181 2.33 -7.83 0.95
CA ILE A 181 2.08 -9.14 1.58
C ILE A 181 3.06 -9.35 2.75
N MET A 182 4.36 -9.07 2.58
CA MET A 182 5.34 -9.22 3.66
C MET A 182 5.06 -8.28 4.82
N VAL A 183 4.76 -7.00 4.53
CA VAL A 183 4.43 -5.99 5.55
C VAL A 183 3.14 -6.35 6.29
N ALA A 184 2.08 -6.76 5.57
CA ALA A 184 0.82 -7.18 6.17
C ALA A 184 0.98 -8.46 7.02
N THR A 185 1.85 -9.40 6.58
CA THR A 185 2.19 -10.60 7.35
C THR A 185 2.91 -10.23 8.65
N PHE A 186 3.86 -9.30 8.61
CA PHE A 186 4.51 -8.77 9.82
C PHE A 186 3.47 -8.23 10.81
N PHE A 187 2.59 -7.33 10.37
CA PHE A 187 1.55 -6.80 11.25
C PHE A 187 0.58 -7.88 11.73
N SER A 188 0.29 -8.90 10.91
CA SER A 188 -0.55 -10.02 11.33
C SER A 188 0.11 -10.82 12.47
N VAL A 189 1.39 -11.17 12.30
CA VAL A 189 2.14 -11.94 13.33
C VAL A 189 2.21 -11.16 14.64
N VAL A 190 2.53 -9.85 14.56
CA VAL A 190 2.61 -9.01 15.77
C VAL A 190 1.23 -8.81 16.40
N ALA A 191 0.18 -8.57 15.60
CA ALA A 191 -1.19 -8.41 16.11
C ALA A 191 -1.70 -9.66 16.84
N ILE A 192 -1.33 -10.83 16.35
CA ILE A 192 -1.65 -12.13 16.99
C ILE A 192 -0.87 -12.28 18.30
N GLY A 193 0.44 -12.03 18.27
CA GLY A 193 1.31 -12.18 19.43
C GLY A 193 0.97 -11.21 20.58
N THR A 194 0.51 -10.00 20.25
CA THR A 194 0.16 -8.96 21.23
C THR A 194 -1.32 -8.87 21.55
N ASN A 195 -2.17 -9.69 20.93
CA ASN A 195 -3.64 -9.56 21.01
C ASN A 195 -4.15 -8.15 20.71
N ALA A 196 -3.59 -7.48 19.71
CA ALA A 196 -3.89 -6.10 19.39
C ALA A 196 -5.34 -5.85 18.90
N GLY A 197 -6.09 -6.91 18.58
CA GLY A 197 -7.48 -6.82 18.12
C GLY A 197 -7.65 -6.40 16.67
N ILE A 198 -6.61 -6.52 15.84
CA ILE A 198 -6.66 -6.19 14.41
C ILE A 198 -6.23 -7.35 13.50
N ALA A 199 -5.91 -8.51 14.05
CA ALA A 199 -5.45 -9.68 13.29
C ALA A 199 -6.39 -10.07 12.13
N PRO A 200 -7.73 -10.05 12.25
CA PRO A 200 -8.59 -10.42 11.13
C PRO A 200 -8.43 -9.55 9.89
N ILE A 201 -8.28 -8.22 10.04
CA ILE A 201 -8.11 -7.33 8.88
C ILE A 201 -6.71 -7.46 8.27
N THR A 202 -5.66 -7.59 9.08
CA THR A 202 -4.29 -7.77 8.56
C THR A 202 -4.19 -9.08 7.80
N CYS A 203 -4.79 -10.16 8.31
CA CYS A 203 -4.90 -11.45 7.63
C CYS A 203 -5.76 -11.38 6.35
N ALA A 204 -6.86 -10.62 6.36
CA ALA A 204 -7.69 -10.43 5.17
C ALA A 204 -6.90 -9.72 4.05
N VAL A 205 -6.06 -8.73 4.39
CA VAL A 205 -5.20 -8.07 3.40
C VAL A 205 -4.18 -9.04 2.79
N VAL A 206 -3.55 -9.90 3.60
CA VAL A 206 -2.66 -10.95 3.08
C VAL A 206 -3.40 -11.85 2.10
N GLY A 207 -4.59 -12.35 2.48
CA GLY A 207 -5.40 -13.20 1.60
C GLY A 207 -5.81 -12.49 0.30
N ALA A 208 -6.32 -11.25 0.39
CA ALA A 208 -6.72 -10.46 -0.77
C ALA A 208 -5.57 -10.27 -1.78
N LEU A 209 -4.37 -9.96 -1.27
CA LEU A 209 -3.19 -9.75 -2.11
C LEU A 209 -2.66 -11.05 -2.71
N LEU A 210 -2.67 -12.16 -1.98
CA LEU A 210 -2.32 -13.48 -2.52
C LEU A 210 -3.27 -13.87 -3.67
N GLY A 211 -4.58 -13.63 -3.52
CA GLY A 211 -5.57 -13.88 -4.57
C GLY A 211 -5.40 -12.94 -5.76
N PHE A 212 -5.10 -11.67 -5.53
CA PHE A 212 -4.82 -10.70 -6.58
C PHE A 212 -3.54 -11.03 -7.36
N LEU A 213 -2.50 -11.49 -6.66
CA LEU A 213 -1.20 -11.82 -7.24
C LEU A 213 -1.28 -12.93 -8.29
N LEU A 214 -2.30 -13.81 -8.25
CA LEU A 214 -2.54 -14.80 -9.32
C LEU A 214 -2.70 -14.16 -10.69
N PHE A 215 -3.13 -12.89 -10.75
CA PHE A 215 -3.38 -12.13 -11.96
C PHE A 215 -2.39 -10.98 -12.18
N ASN A 216 -1.67 -10.58 -11.14
CA ASN A 216 -0.77 -9.42 -11.17
C ASN A 216 0.72 -9.78 -11.26
N VAL A 217 1.09 -11.07 -11.09
CA VAL A 217 2.46 -11.54 -11.32
C VAL A 217 2.85 -11.39 -12.79
N TYR A 218 4.14 -11.14 -13.05
CA TYR A 218 4.65 -10.98 -14.42
C TYR A 218 4.47 -12.24 -15.30
N PRO A 219 3.91 -12.14 -16.52
CA PRO A 219 3.29 -10.95 -17.11
C PRO A 219 1.87 -10.71 -16.59
N ALA A 220 1.60 -9.51 -16.07
CA ALA A 220 0.34 -9.19 -15.41
C ALA A 220 -0.86 -9.20 -16.37
N SER A 221 -1.96 -9.77 -15.91
CA SER A 221 -3.26 -9.74 -16.58
C SER A 221 -4.13 -8.54 -16.18
N VAL A 222 -3.77 -7.89 -15.08
CA VAL A 222 -4.42 -6.70 -14.53
C VAL A 222 -3.43 -5.93 -13.64
N PHE A 223 -3.45 -4.60 -13.72
CA PHE A 223 -2.71 -3.71 -12.82
C PHE A 223 -3.56 -3.31 -11.64
N MET A 224 -2.91 -3.08 -10.49
CA MET A 224 -3.56 -2.66 -9.26
C MET A 224 -4.22 -1.28 -9.41
N GLY A 225 -3.51 -0.33 -9.99
CA GLY A 225 -3.89 1.06 -10.13
C GLY A 225 -3.82 1.84 -8.82
N ASP A 226 -4.12 3.14 -8.93
CA ASP A 226 -4.15 4.04 -7.76
C ASP A 226 -5.21 3.60 -6.74
N THR A 227 -6.29 2.95 -7.20
CA THR A 227 -7.35 2.34 -6.36
C THR A 227 -6.77 1.39 -5.32
N GLY A 228 -5.89 0.49 -5.73
CA GLY A 228 -5.31 -0.50 -4.82
C GLY A 228 -4.10 0.03 -4.07
N SER A 229 -3.19 0.70 -4.76
CA SER A 229 -1.92 1.12 -4.17
C SER A 229 -2.09 2.17 -3.06
N LEU A 230 -2.99 3.15 -3.22
CA LEU A 230 -3.30 4.10 -2.16
C LEU A 230 -4.03 3.42 -0.99
N ALA A 231 -4.97 2.51 -1.27
CA ALA A 231 -5.66 1.74 -0.24
C ALA A 231 -4.71 0.95 0.65
N LEU A 232 -3.72 0.29 0.05
CA LEU A 232 -2.70 -0.47 0.76
C LEU A 232 -1.82 0.42 1.64
N GLY A 233 -1.47 1.62 1.18
CA GLY A 233 -0.77 2.61 2.00
C GLY A 233 -1.59 3.06 3.20
N GLY A 234 -2.89 3.32 3.00
CA GLY A 234 -3.83 3.63 4.07
C GLY A 234 -3.94 2.50 5.10
N PHE A 235 -3.98 1.24 4.63
CA PHE A 235 -3.94 0.05 5.49
C PHE A 235 -2.65 -0.01 6.32
N VAL A 236 -1.48 0.06 5.69
CA VAL A 236 -0.18 -0.09 6.36
C VAL A 236 -0.02 0.92 7.49
N VAL A 237 -0.30 2.20 7.21
CA VAL A 237 -0.10 3.26 8.21
C VAL A 237 -1.13 3.17 9.33
N SER A 238 -2.40 2.89 9.03
CA SER A 238 -3.42 2.79 10.07
C SER A 238 -3.24 1.54 10.95
N ALA A 239 -2.86 0.40 10.39
CA ALA A 239 -2.49 -0.78 11.16
C ALA A 239 -1.34 -0.48 12.12
N ALA A 240 -0.30 0.20 11.66
CA ALA A 240 0.83 0.61 12.49
C ALA A 240 0.42 1.53 13.64
N TYR A 241 -0.41 2.55 13.37
CA TYR A 241 -0.89 3.46 14.42
C TYR A 241 -1.81 2.75 15.42
N MET A 242 -2.70 1.87 14.97
CA MET A 242 -3.57 1.09 15.87
C MET A 242 -2.80 0.09 16.76
N MET A 243 -1.55 -0.19 16.43
CA MET A 243 -0.62 -0.99 17.23
C MET A 243 0.43 -0.15 17.96
N GLN A 244 0.38 1.16 17.90
CA GLN A 244 1.39 2.10 18.43
C GLN A 244 2.80 1.87 17.84
N MET A 245 2.89 1.41 16.60
CA MET A 245 4.13 1.01 15.93
C MET A 245 4.45 1.83 14.64
N PRO A 246 4.12 3.14 14.55
CA PRO A 246 4.37 3.89 13.32
C PRO A 246 5.88 3.99 12.97
N LEU A 247 6.79 3.95 13.95
CA LEU A 247 8.23 3.95 13.70
C LEU A 247 8.72 2.68 13.01
N PHE A 248 8.01 1.57 13.16
CA PHE A 248 8.34 0.31 12.48
C PHE A 248 8.12 0.39 10.96
N ILE A 249 7.27 1.32 10.48
CA ILE A 249 7.07 1.53 9.04
C ILE A 249 8.40 1.89 8.36
N VAL A 250 9.29 2.62 9.03
CA VAL A 250 10.61 2.98 8.49
C VAL A 250 11.45 1.72 8.19
N ILE A 251 11.24 0.64 8.94
CA ILE A 251 11.96 -0.63 8.77
C ILE A 251 11.21 -1.53 7.78
N VAL A 252 9.97 -1.93 8.11
CA VAL A 252 9.20 -2.89 7.30
C VAL A 252 8.75 -2.30 5.96
N GLY A 253 8.55 -1.00 5.89
CA GLY A 253 8.17 -0.23 4.71
C GLY A 253 9.33 0.49 4.03
N LEU A 254 10.59 0.06 4.27
CA LEU A 254 11.77 0.73 3.71
C LEU A 254 11.69 0.84 2.18
N ILE A 255 11.13 -0.15 1.50
CA ILE A 255 10.96 -0.08 0.04
C ILE A 255 10.06 1.10 -0.33
N TYR A 256 8.90 1.30 0.32
CA TYR A 256 8.03 2.45 0.07
C TYR A 256 8.75 3.77 0.31
N LEU A 257 9.55 3.84 1.39
CA LEU A 257 10.33 5.03 1.73
C LEU A 257 11.39 5.33 0.66
N VAL A 258 12.13 4.32 0.19
CA VAL A 258 13.15 4.47 -0.84
C VAL A 258 12.52 4.88 -2.17
N GLU A 259 11.37 4.31 -2.54
CA GLU A 259 10.65 4.69 -3.75
C GLU A 259 10.26 6.17 -3.72
N VAL A 260 9.59 6.63 -2.67
CA VAL A 260 9.16 8.03 -2.57
C VAL A 260 10.35 8.99 -2.46
N LEU A 261 11.38 8.65 -1.68
CA LEU A 261 12.58 9.48 -1.54
C LEU A 261 13.36 9.60 -2.84
N SER A 262 13.45 8.52 -3.63
CA SER A 262 14.12 8.56 -4.93
C SER A 262 13.46 9.56 -5.88
N VAL A 263 12.12 9.65 -5.86
CA VAL A 263 11.38 10.64 -6.66
C VAL A 263 11.63 12.05 -6.15
N ILE A 264 11.54 12.28 -4.83
CA ILE A 264 11.78 13.60 -4.23
C ILE A 264 13.20 14.10 -4.54
N ILE A 265 14.20 13.25 -4.35
CA ILE A 265 15.62 13.55 -4.63
C ILE A 265 15.80 13.87 -6.12
N GLN A 266 15.29 12.99 -7.00
CA GLN A 266 15.43 13.16 -8.44
C GLN A 266 14.80 14.46 -8.94
N VAL A 267 13.54 14.72 -8.56
CA VAL A 267 12.81 15.91 -9.01
C VAL A 267 13.46 17.19 -8.47
N THR A 268 13.86 17.18 -7.20
CA THR A 268 14.49 18.34 -6.57
C THR A 268 15.83 18.66 -7.23
N TYR A 269 16.66 17.64 -7.44
CA TYR A 269 17.97 17.79 -8.08
C TYR A 269 17.83 18.24 -9.54
N PHE A 270 16.92 17.61 -10.30
CA PHE A 270 16.65 17.95 -11.69
C PHE A 270 16.26 19.42 -11.86
N LYS A 271 15.35 19.92 -11.01
CA LYS A 271 14.92 21.33 -11.03
C LYS A 271 16.06 22.28 -10.64
N LYS A 272 16.86 21.96 -9.61
CA LYS A 272 17.96 22.81 -9.12
C LYS A 272 19.16 22.86 -10.07
N THR A 273 19.38 21.81 -10.87
CA THR A 273 20.58 21.69 -11.73
C THR A 273 20.30 21.91 -13.21
N GLY A 274 19.08 22.35 -13.57
CA GLY A 274 18.71 22.58 -14.96
C GLY A 274 18.69 21.32 -15.84
N GLY A 275 18.27 20.17 -15.27
CA GLY A 275 18.01 18.95 -16.05
C GLY A 275 18.98 17.79 -15.78
N LYS A 276 19.93 17.88 -14.83
CA LYS A 276 20.81 16.76 -14.47
C LYS A 276 20.04 15.73 -13.63
N ARG A 277 20.36 14.45 -13.81
CA ARG A 277 19.75 13.34 -13.10
C ARG A 277 20.76 12.67 -12.15
N ILE A 278 20.31 12.27 -10.95
CA ILE A 278 21.07 11.43 -10.01
C ILE A 278 20.86 9.96 -10.37
N PHE A 279 19.60 9.55 -10.47
CA PHE A 279 19.20 8.21 -10.90
C PHE A 279 18.95 8.22 -12.41
N LYS A 280 19.15 7.10 -13.11
CA LYS A 280 18.79 6.97 -14.53
C LYS A 280 17.32 7.30 -14.74
N MET A 281 16.46 6.81 -13.80
CA MET A 281 15.02 7.11 -13.74
C MET A 281 14.57 7.02 -12.28
N ALA A 282 13.49 7.68 -11.91
CA ALA A 282 12.78 7.53 -10.64
C ALA A 282 11.29 7.26 -10.95
N PRO A 283 10.62 6.45 -10.12
CA PRO A 283 11.06 5.79 -8.88
C PRO A 283 12.23 4.81 -9.06
N ILE A 284 12.85 4.37 -7.95
CA ILE A 284 14.14 3.66 -7.96
C ILE A 284 14.11 2.29 -8.66
N HIS A 285 12.97 1.61 -8.69
CA HIS A 285 12.83 0.34 -9.42
C HIS A 285 13.16 0.50 -10.91
N HIS A 286 12.75 1.59 -11.55
CA HIS A 286 13.10 1.88 -12.95
C HIS A 286 14.58 2.15 -13.15
N HIS A 287 15.28 2.70 -12.13
CA HIS A 287 16.72 2.83 -12.20
C HIS A 287 17.40 1.46 -12.34
N PHE A 288 16.94 0.44 -11.58
CA PHE A 288 17.51 -0.91 -11.67
C PHE A 288 17.18 -1.58 -13.01
N GLU A 289 15.96 -1.39 -13.57
CA GLU A 289 15.65 -1.86 -14.91
C GLU A 289 16.59 -1.27 -15.96
N LEU A 290 16.82 0.05 -15.92
CA LEU A 290 17.78 0.74 -16.81
C LEU A 290 19.27 0.38 -16.52
N CYS A 291 19.54 -0.26 -15.39
CA CYS A 291 20.83 -0.89 -15.10
C CYS A 291 20.93 -2.34 -15.60
N GLY A 292 19.88 -2.86 -16.26
CA GLY A 292 19.88 -4.19 -16.89
C GLY A 292 19.28 -5.30 -16.02
N TRP A 293 18.59 -4.97 -14.92
CA TRP A 293 17.86 -5.96 -14.16
C TRP A 293 16.54 -6.29 -14.84
N SER A 294 16.15 -7.57 -14.85
CA SER A 294 14.79 -7.94 -15.25
C SER A 294 13.78 -7.47 -14.20
N GLU A 295 12.55 -7.18 -14.64
CA GLU A 295 11.44 -6.82 -13.75
C GLU A 295 11.26 -7.85 -12.63
N THR A 296 11.23 -9.13 -12.97
CA THR A 296 11.12 -10.23 -11.99
C THR A 296 12.27 -10.24 -10.97
N ARG A 297 13.48 -9.85 -11.38
CA ARG A 297 14.62 -9.74 -10.47
C ARG A 297 14.43 -8.58 -9.48
N VAL A 298 13.96 -7.42 -9.95
CA VAL A 298 13.68 -6.28 -9.08
C VAL A 298 12.63 -6.66 -8.04
N VAL A 299 11.51 -7.25 -8.48
CA VAL A 299 10.42 -7.71 -7.60
C VAL A 299 10.94 -8.71 -6.56
N ALA A 300 11.70 -9.72 -6.99
CA ALA A 300 12.25 -10.72 -6.07
C ALA A 300 13.19 -10.12 -5.03
N VAL A 301 14.14 -9.27 -5.46
CA VAL A 301 15.10 -8.64 -4.53
C VAL A 301 14.41 -7.71 -3.54
N PHE A 302 13.48 -6.87 -3.98
CA PHE A 302 12.74 -5.97 -3.10
C PHE A 302 11.87 -6.73 -2.10
N SER A 303 11.24 -7.84 -2.53
CA SER A 303 10.48 -8.72 -1.64
C SER A 303 11.37 -9.41 -0.61
N ILE A 304 12.56 -9.90 -1.01
CA ILE A 304 13.53 -10.53 -0.09
C ILE A 304 14.01 -9.49 0.94
N ILE A 305 14.38 -8.28 0.49
CA ILE A 305 14.77 -7.19 1.40
C ILE A 305 13.67 -6.92 2.40
N THR A 306 12.42 -6.78 1.94
CA THR A 306 11.26 -6.53 2.82
C THR A 306 11.08 -7.68 3.83
N ALA A 307 11.16 -8.94 3.40
CA ALA A 307 11.05 -10.09 4.28
C ALA A 307 12.13 -10.07 5.38
N ILE A 308 13.39 -9.82 5.03
CA ILE A 308 14.49 -9.70 5.99
C ILE A 308 14.25 -8.54 6.95
N LEU A 309 13.80 -7.37 6.45
CA LEU A 309 13.49 -6.22 7.29
C LEU A 309 12.33 -6.47 8.23
N CYS A 310 11.33 -7.26 7.83
CA CYS A 310 10.25 -7.70 8.72
C CYS A 310 10.79 -8.60 9.86
N LEU A 311 11.73 -9.49 9.56
CA LEU A 311 12.39 -10.30 10.61
C LEU A 311 13.23 -9.43 11.55
N VAL A 312 13.99 -8.47 11.00
CA VAL A 312 14.78 -7.51 11.80
C VAL A 312 13.84 -6.65 12.67
N ALA A 313 12.72 -6.17 12.13
CA ALA A 313 11.72 -5.42 12.89
C ALA A 313 11.12 -6.26 14.02
N TYR A 314 10.88 -7.55 13.78
CA TYR A 314 10.37 -8.47 14.82
C TYR A 314 11.34 -8.62 15.98
N LEU A 315 12.65 -8.61 15.73
CA LEU A 315 13.68 -8.59 16.80
C LEU A 315 13.70 -7.26 17.57
N GLY A 316 13.12 -6.21 17.00
CA GLY A 316 13.04 -4.86 17.60
C GLY A 316 11.82 -4.65 18.48
N LEU A 317 10.97 -5.66 18.69
CA LEU A 317 9.83 -5.63 19.61
C LEU A 317 10.31 -5.87 21.04
#